data_521714a7acbbeaed06464efd17319fe2
#
_entry.id   521714a7acbbeaed06464efd17319fe2
#
_cell.length_a   1.000
_cell.length_b   1.000
_cell.length_c   1.000
_cell.angle_alpha   90.00
_cell.angle_beta   90.00
_cell.angle_gamma   90.00
#
_symmetry.space_group_name_H-M   'P 1'
#
loop_
_entity.id
_entity.type
_entity.pdbx_description
1 polymer ?
#
loop_
_entity_poly.entity_id
_entity_poly.type
_entity_poly.pdbx_seq_one_letter_code
_entity_poly.pdbx_strand_id
1 'polypeptide(L)'
;MTKKPYLISTAIPYANGAPHIGHAYERIATDVLARFKRLDGADVLFITGMDEHGQKMQQTAAREGIAPQALADRTALQFEAMGEQLNARTDDIVRTTSERHKVSVTEMWKRMEANGDIYLSKYAGWYSVRDEAYYDEDETEEREGRRFSVKTSTLVEWVEEESYFFRLSAYEKPLLDYYEANPDFIVPDQYRSETLSFVKRGLKDFSISRTTFDWGIPVPGNAKHVMYVWVDALTNYITATDFPDTAGPKAHYWPASAHVIGKDITRFHAIYWPAFLMSAKLPLPAHIVVHGFLFNKGEKMSKSTGNVVGHTDLIERYGLDAVRYFMMREVPFGQDGSFTHETIVARMNADLSNDLGNLAQRSLSMVNKNCGAVVPKCGDLSDADKAMLAQADAMLDEVRAQHDAYAITKAMDVIWRCVAEANRYFAGQEPWGLKKTDPARMETVLYVTAEVVRMIGILVQSYMPQSAAKLLDVLAVPADDRDFSSFGKRLVSGTPLPVPTPIFPRFVDEAEKA
;
A
#
# COMPACT_ATOMS: atom_id res chain seq x y z
N MET A 1 -8.99 14.32 -23.32
CA MET A 1 -9.74 14.27 -22.04
C MET A 1 -8.75 14.53 -20.91
N THR A 2 -9.09 15.37 -19.93
CA THR A 2 -8.28 15.54 -18.73
C THR A 2 -8.29 14.24 -17.94
N LYS A 3 -7.11 13.75 -17.52
CA LYS A 3 -7.00 12.56 -16.69
C LYS A 3 -7.70 12.80 -15.34
N LYS A 4 -8.36 11.75 -14.80
CA LYS A 4 -9.02 11.84 -13.49
C LYS A 4 -7.95 11.88 -12.39
N PRO A 5 -7.97 12.88 -11.48
CA PRO A 5 -7.04 12.92 -10.36
C PRO A 5 -7.29 11.75 -9.41
N TYR A 6 -6.20 11.19 -8.88
CA TYR A 6 -6.22 10.07 -7.94
C TYR A 6 -5.10 10.24 -6.90
N LEU A 7 -5.46 10.70 -5.71
CA LEU A 7 -4.56 10.82 -4.57
C LEU A 7 -4.62 9.54 -3.74
N ILE A 8 -3.48 8.89 -3.57
CA ILE A 8 -3.34 7.74 -2.67
C ILE A 8 -2.15 7.95 -1.72
N SER A 9 -2.33 7.59 -0.47
CA SER A 9 -1.28 7.69 0.55
C SER A 9 -1.05 6.38 1.28
N THR A 10 0.18 6.16 1.76
CA THR A 10 0.44 5.28 2.91
C THR A 10 0.03 6.00 4.20
N ALA A 11 0.01 5.30 5.34
CA ALA A 11 0.18 5.95 6.62
C ALA A 11 1.55 6.65 6.69
N ILE A 12 1.68 7.63 7.59
CA ILE A 12 2.97 8.26 7.85
C ILE A 12 3.66 7.56 9.02
N PRO A 13 4.84 6.95 8.81
CA PRO A 13 5.55 6.25 9.87
C PRO A 13 6.08 7.21 10.91
N TYR A 14 6.07 6.76 12.17
CA TYR A 14 6.66 7.50 13.29
C TYR A 14 8.19 7.42 13.25
N ALA A 15 8.86 8.57 13.28
CA ALA A 15 10.30 8.71 13.01
C ALA A 15 11.22 8.24 14.15
N ASN A 16 10.82 7.27 14.98
CA ASN A 16 11.56 6.82 16.16
C ASN A 16 12.35 5.51 15.98
N GLY A 17 12.47 5.03 14.78
CA GLY A 17 13.22 3.80 14.46
C GLY A 17 13.31 3.51 12.98
N ALA A 18 14.25 2.63 12.61
CA ALA A 18 14.44 2.20 11.24
C ALA A 18 13.20 1.51 10.64
N PRO A 19 13.00 1.61 9.32
CA PRO A 19 11.92 0.90 8.63
C PRO A 19 12.04 -0.62 8.81
N HIS A 20 10.90 -1.30 8.82
CA HIS A 20 10.79 -2.75 8.91
C HIS A 20 9.84 -3.29 7.85
N ILE A 21 9.72 -4.62 7.77
CA ILE A 21 8.95 -5.31 6.75
C ILE A 21 7.47 -4.89 6.70
N GLY A 22 6.86 -4.50 7.83
CA GLY A 22 5.49 -3.98 7.86
C GLY A 22 5.34 -2.67 7.07
N HIS A 23 6.30 -1.75 7.20
CA HIS A 23 6.34 -0.53 6.40
C HIS A 23 6.58 -0.84 4.92
N ALA A 24 7.43 -1.84 4.61
CA ALA A 24 7.67 -2.28 3.25
C ALA A 24 6.41 -2.88 2.61
N TYR A 25 5.64 -3.67 3.36
CA TYR A 25 4.36 -4.24 2.91
C TYR A 25 3.35 -3.16 2.53
N GLU A 26 3.11 -2.20 3.43
CA GLU A 26 2.20 -1.07 3.17
C GLU A 26 2.65 -0.25 1.96
N ARG A 27 3.95 0.04 1.87
CA ARG A 27 4.52 0.79 0.76
C ARG A 27 4.36 0.07 -0.58
N ILE A 28 4.62 -1.25 -0.63
CA ILE A 28 4.44 -2.07 -1.83
C ILE A 28 2.95 -2.13 -2.22
N ALA A 29 2.05 -2.39 -1.26
CA ALA A 29 0.62 -2.46 -1.54
C ALA A 29 0.07 -1.16 -2.13
N THR A 30 0.48 -0.02 -1.54
CA THR A 30 0.07 1.30 -2.02
C THR A 30 0.67 1.61 -3.39
N ASP A 31 1.93 1.24 -3.64
CA ASP A 31 2.59 1.39 -4.94
C ASP A 31 1.92 0.54 -6.03
N VAL A 32 1.50 -0.69 -5.69
CA VAL A 32 0.74 -1.55 -6.62
C VAL A 32 -0.56 -0.88 -7.05
N LEU A 33 -1.32 -0.32 -6.12
CA LEU A 33 -2.55 0.43 -6.41
C LEU A 33 -2.26 1.69 -7.25
N ALA A 34 -1.24 2.45 -6.88
CA ALA A 34 -0.84 3.66 -7.59
C ALA A 34 -0.40 3.36 -9.03
N ARG A 35 0.46 2.34 -9.23
CA ARG A 35 0.90 1.89 -10.57
C ARG A 35 -0.25 1.41 -11.42
N PHE A 36 -1.16 0.62 -10.84
CA PHE A 36 -2.35 0.15 -11.55
C PHE A 36 -3.17 1.32 -12.07
N LYS A 37 -3.46 2.31 -11.23
CA LYS A 37 -4.21 3.50 -11.63
C LYS A 37 -3.49 4.37 -12.67
N ARG A 38 -2.14 4.45 -12.62
CA ARG A 38 -1.35 5.11 -13.68
C ARG A 38 -1.46 4.38 -15.01
N LEU A 39 -1.34 3.06 -15.01
CA LEU A 39 -1.52 2.23 -16.21
C LEU A 39 -2.94 2.34 -16.77
N ASP A 40 -3.93 2.55 -15.92
CA ASP A 40 -5.34 2.77 -16.27
C ASP A 40 -5.65 4.23 -16.69
N GLY A 41 -4.63 5.06 -16.80
CA GLY A 41 -4.72 6.41 -17.33
C GLY A 41 -5.12 7.49 -16.33
N ALA A 42 -5.16 7.21 -15.02
CA ALA A 42 -5.40 8.23 -14.01
C ALA A 42 -4.20 9.18 -13.85
N ASP A 43 -4.47 10.39 -13.36
CA ASP A 43 -3.46 11.34 -12.90
C ASP A 43 -3.21 11.07 -11.41
N VAL A 44 -2.15 10.31 -11.11
CA VAL A 44 -1.92 9.77 -9.77
C VAL A 44 -0.90 10.58 -9.01
N LEU A 45 -1.28 11.02 -7.82
CA LEU A 45 -0.38 11.55 -6.79
C LEU A 45 -0.25 10.51 -5.67
N PHE A 46 0.89 9.81 -5.62
CA PHE A 46 1.21 8.85 -4.56
C PHE A 46 2.08 9.51 -3.50
N ILE A 47 1.57 9.64 -2.29
CA ILE A 47 2.25 10.33 -1.20
C ILE A 47 2.53 9.43 0.00
N THR A 48 3.51 9.85 0.77
CA THR A 48 3.75 9.40 2.15
C THR A 48 4.19 10.61 2.98
N GLY A 49 4.48 10.40 4.25
CA GLY A 49 5.05 11.42 5.11
C GLY A 49 5.91 10.81 6.20
N MET A 50 6.35 11.68 7.11
CA MET A 50 7.06 11.28 8.34
C MET A 50 6.41 11.99 9.52
N ASP A 51 5.97 11.22 10.51
CA ASP A 51 5.51 11.73 11.80
C ASP A 51 6.73 11.92 12.71
N GLU A 52 7.12 13.19 12.92
CA GLU A 52 8.43 13.55 13.47
C GLU A 52 8.34 14.25 14.84
N HIS A 53 7.14 14.56 15.32
CA HIS A 53 6.92 15.23 16.58
C HIS A 53 6.56 14.27 17.73
N GLY A 54 6.42 14.82 18.96
CA GLY A 54 5.96 14.09 20.12
C GLY A 54 7.03 13.75 21.14
N GLN A 55 6.56 13.39 22.35
CA GLN A 55 7.39 13.13 23.51
C GLN A 55 8.40 11.99 23.29
N LYS A 56 7.97 10.95 22.57
CA LYS A 56 8.81 9.77 22.32
C LYS A 56 10.01 10.09 21.42
N MET A 57 9.82 10.97 20.41
CA MET A 57 10.92 11.48 19.58
C MET A 57 11.94 12.24 20.44
N GLN A 58 11.47 13.16 21.28
CA GLN A 58 12.31 13.94 22.18
C GLN A 58 13.10 13.03 23.12
N GLN A 59 12.44 12.05 23.74
CA GLN A 59 13.09 11.08 24.64
C GLN A 59 14.11 10.19 23.92
N THR A 60 13.81 9.76 22.69
CA THR A 60 14.74 8.93 21.90
C THR A 60 15.97 9.73 21.50
N ALA A 61 15.79 10.95 21.03
CA ALA A 61 16.89 11.86 20.71
C ALA A 61 17.77 12.16 21.93
N ALA A 62 17.15 12.42 23.09
CA ALA A 62 17.88 12.65 24.35
C ALA A 62 18.72 11.42 24.77
N ARG A 63 18.18 10.20 24.64
CA ARG A 63 18.93 8.96 24.91
C ARG A 63 20.13 8.76 23.98
N GLU A 64 20.02 9.23 22.74
CA GLU A 64 21.11 9.17 21.76
C GLU A 64 22.05 10.38 21.81
N GLY A 65 21.75 11.39 22.65
CA GLY A 65 22.56 12.60 22.78
C GLY A 65 22.54 13.50 21.55
N ILE A 66 21.46 13.47 20.77
CA ILE A 66 21.28 14.28 19.56
C ILE A 66 20.03 15.17 19.63
N ALA A 67 19.94 16.18 18.77
CA ALA A 67 18.74 16.98 18.67
C ALA A 67 17.58 16.16 18.02
N PRO A 68 16.30 16.40 18.44
CA PRO A 68 15.15 15.72 17.83
C PRO A 68 15.08 15.89 16.31
N GLN A 69 15.43 17.06 15.75
CA GLN A 69 15.50 17.30 14.32
C GLN A 69 16.53 16.39 13.63
N ALA A 70 17.70 16.19 14.23
CA ALA A 70 18.73 15.31 13.66
C ALA A 70 18.28 13.84 13.64
N LEU A 71 17.52 13.41 14.64
CA LEU A 71 16.90 12.08 14.65
C LEU A 71 15.86 11.95 13.52
N ALA A 72 14.98 12.95 13.38
CA ALA A 72 13.98 13.01 12.33
C ALA A 72 14.60 12.98 10.92
N ASP A 73 15.63 13.79 10.68
CA ASP A 73 16.35 13.85 9.40
C ASP A 73 16.98 12.51 9.04
N ARG A 74 17.68 11.89 9.99
CA ARG A 74 18.29 10.57 9.80
C ARG A 74 17.26 9.49 9.48
N THR A 75 16.14 9.49 10.18
CA THR A 75 15.10 8.48 9.98
C THR A 75 14.36 8.68 8.67
N ALA A 76 14.08 9.93 8.28
CA ALA A 76 13.47 10.24 6.99
C ALA A 76 14.29 9.67 5.82
N LEU A 77 15.61 9.86 5.84
CA LEU A 77 16.51 9.29 4.83
C LEU A 77 16.44 7.76 4.74
N GLN A 78 16.23 7.06 5.87
CA GLN A 78 16.08 5.60 5.86
C GLN A 78 14.76 5.16 5.19
N PHE A 79 13.67 5.89 5.41
CA PHE A 79 12.38 5.61 4.76
C PHE A 79 12.37 5.98 3.27
N GLU A 80 13.09 7.02 2.87
CA GLU A 80 13.33 7.35 1.46
C GLU A 80 14.11 6.23 0.78
N ALA A 81 15.23 5.79 1.39
CA ALA A 81 16.04 4.69 0.87
C ALA A 81 15.22 3.38 0.76
N MET A 82 14.35 3.08 1.73
CA MET A 82 13.43 1.95 1.62
C MET A 82 12.54 2.07 0.38
N GLY A 83 11.97 3.23 0.10
CA GLY A 83 11.14 3.46 -1.09
C GLY A 83 11.88 3.18 -2.39
N GLU A 84 13.15 3.59 -2.48
CA GLU A 84 14.03 3.30 -3.62
C GLU A 84 14.32 1.79 -3.76
N GLN A 85 14.72 1.14 -2.67
CA GLN A 85 15.05 -0.28 -2.65
C GLN A 85 13.85 -1.16 -3.02
N LEU A 86 12.64 -0.75 -2.64
CA LEU A 86 11.38 -1.42 -2.97
C LEU A 86 10.88 -1.13 -4.40
N ASN A 87 11.52 -0.22 -5.14
CA ASN A 87 11.00 0.35 -6.38
C ASN A 87 9.55 0.88 -6.20
N ALA A 88 9.31 1.56 -5.08
CA ALA A 88 8.02 2.08 -4.65
C ALA A 88 8.15 3.56 -4.26
N ARG A 89 8.61 4.38 -5.23
CA ARG A 89 8.78 5.82 -5.08
C ARG A 89 7.45 6.53 -4.94
N THR A 90 7.41 7.48 -4.02
CA THR A 90 6.30 8.43 -3.90
C THR A 90 6.58 9.71 -4.67
N ASP A 91 5.52 10.38 -5.09
CA ASP A 91 5.63 11.67 -5.78
C ASP A 91 5.90 12.82 -4.78
N ASP A 92 5.52 12.61 -3.50
CA ASP A 92 5.80 13.57 -2.43
C ASP A 92 5.98 12.86 -1.08
N ILE A 93 6.86 13.42 -0.24
CA ILE A 93 7.07 13.02 1.15
C ILE A 93 6.86 14.25 2.03
N VAL A 94 5.79 14.26 2.81
CA VAL A 94 5.47 15.38 3.69
C VAL A 94 6.05 15.12 5.08
N ARG A 95 7.03 15.90 5.46
CA ARG A 95 7.60 15.88 6.82
C ARG A 95 6.81 16.81 7.72
N THR A 96 6.41 16.34 8.91
CA THR A 96 5.63 17.16 9.84
C THR A 96 6.44 18.34 10.40
N THR A 97 7.77 18.25 10.39
CA THR A 97 8.68 19.37 10.74
C THR A 97 8.79 20.44 9.66
N SER A 98 8.29 20.21 8.44
CA SER A 98 8.40 21.16 7.33
C SER A 98 7.50 22.39 7.52
N GLU A 99 7.95 23.56 7.03
CA GLU A 99 7.20 24.81 7.16
C GLU A 99 5.84 24.75 6.47
N ARG A 100 5.73 24.09 5.29
CA ARG A 100 4.45 23.91 4.59
C ARG A 100 3.44 23.14 5.44
N HIS A 101 3.91 22.16 6.20
CA HIS A 101 3.05 21.36 7.07
C HIS A 101 2.61 22.16 8.30
N LYS A 102 3.50 22.92 8.93
CA LYS A 102 3.16 23.81 10.06
C LYS A 102 2.07 24.81 9.67
N VAL A 103 2.15 25.37 8.44
CA VAL A 103 1.10 26.26 7.91
C VAL A 103 -0.23 25.52 7.80
N SER A 104 -0.23 24.31 7.24
CA SER A 104 -1.43 23.49 7.07
C SER A 104 -2.10 23.13 8.41
N VAL A 105 -1.30 22.64 9.37
CA VAL A 105 -1.81 22.25 10.69
C VAL A 105 -2.35 23.46 11.46
N THR A 106 -1.65 24.61 11.38
CA THR A 106 -2.10 25.86 12.01
C THR A 106 -3.44 26.31 11.43
N GLU A 107 -3.64 26.21 10.13
CA GLU A 107 -4.92 26.54 9.49
C GLU A 107 -6.01 25.52 9.85
N MET A 108 -5.71 24.24 9.89
CA MET A 108 -6.64 23.19 10.35
C MET A 108 -7.14 23.49 11.76
N TRP A 109 -6.23 23.77 12.69
CA TRP A 109 -6.57 24.15 14.06
C TRP A 109 -7.50 25.36 14.11
N LYS A 110 -7.15 26.45 13.41
CA LYS A 110 -7.94 27.68 13.37
C LYS A 110 -9.37 27.44 12.85
N ARG A 111 -9.52 26.58 11.84
CA ARG A 111 -10.86 26.26 11.31
C ARG A 111 -11.70 25.47 12.31
N MET A 112 -11.12 24.48 12.98
CA MET A 112 -11.80 23.70 14.02
C MET A 112 -12.17 24.58 15.23
N GLU A 113 -11.28 25.48 15.64
CA GLU A 113 -11.51 26.45 16.72
C GLU A 113 -12.63 27.44 16.35
N ALA A 114 -12.60 28.02 15.15
CA ALA A 114 -13.62 28.92 14.63
C ALA A 114 -15.01 28.25 14.48
N ASN A 115 -15.04 26.92 14.29
CA ASN A 115 -16.28 26.13 14.30
C ASN A 115 -16.81 25.86 15.73
N GLY A 116 -16.04 26.19 16.78
CA GLY A 116 -16.42 26.00 18.18
C GLY A 116 -16.16 24.60 18.73
N ASP A 117 -15.35 23.79 18.01
CA ASP A 117 -15.10 22.40 18.39
C ASP A 117 -13.83 22.19 19.21
N ILE A 118 -13.07 23.28 19.44
CA ILE A 118 -11.90 23.29 20.34
C ILE A 118 -12.20 24.12 21.56
N TYR A 119 -11.96 23.58 22.75
CA TYR A 119 -12.12 24.28 24.02
C TYR A 119 -11.04 23.91 25.03
N LEU A 120 -10.66 24.85 25.90
CA LEU A 120 -9.69 24.64 26.97
C LEU A 120 -10.36 24.02 28.19
N SER A 121 -9.79 22.96 28.76
CA SER A 121 -10.27 22.31 29.97
C SER A 121 -9.11 21.67 30.74
N LYS A 122 -9.39 21.25 31.98
CA LYS A 122 -8.45 20.42 32.76
C LYS A 122 -8.72 18.96 32.46
N TYR A 123 -7.66 18.23 32.17
CA TYR A 123 -7.70 16.79 31.99
C TYR A 123 -6.97 16.09 33.12
N ALA A 124 -7.57 15.01 33.62
CA ALA A 124 -6.94 14.07 34.53
C ALA A 124 -7.21 12.66 34.02
N GLY A 125 -6.18 11.87 33.84
CA GLY A 125 -6.33 10.51 33.29
C GLY A 125 -5.01 9.71 33.25
N TRP A 126 -5.15 8.42 32.94
CA TRP A 126 -4.00 7.50 32.81
C TRP A 126 -3.37 7.64 31.42
N TYR A 127 -2.15 8.16 31.36
CA TYR A 127 -1.42 8.41 30.12
C TYR A 127 -0.28 7.41 29.91
N SER A 128 -0.23 6.82 28.71
CA SER A 128 0.92 6.03 28.26
C SER A 128 1.82 6.87 27.35
N VAL A 129 3.06 7.11 27.80
CA VAL A 129 4.09 7.76 26.98
C VAL A 129 4.44 6.91 25.75
N ARG A 130 4.40 5.58 25.88
CA ARG A 130 4.71 4.67 24.78
C ARG A 130 3.67 4.69 23.67
N ASP A 131 2.39 4.74 24.05
CA ASP A 131 1.28 4.71 23.10
C ASP A 131 0.85 6.13 22.70
N GLU A 132 1.39 7.16 23.40
CA GLU A 132 1.00 8.57 23.29
C GLU A 132 -0.52 8.77 23.39
N ALA A 133 -1.15 8.00 24.27
CA ALA A 133 -2.59 7.94 24.42
C ALA A 133 -3.02 7.94 25.88
N TYR A 134 -4.19 8.51 26.12
CA TYR A 134 -4.88 8.38 27.41
C TYR A 134 -5.79 7.15 27.40
N TYR A 135 -5.94 6.58 28.59
CA TYR A 135 -6.79 5.43 28.85
C TYR A 135 -7.78 5.76 29.96
N ASP A 136 -9.01 5.34 29.81
CA ASP A 136 -10.01 5.36 30.86
C ASP A 136 -9.63 4.34 31.95
N GLU A 137 -10.16 4.47 33.16
CA GLU A 137 -9.81 3.59 34.28
C GLU A 137 -10.13 2.12 34.00
N ASP A 138 -11.21 1.85 33.29
CA ASP A 138 -11.65 0.51 32.85
C ASP A 138 -10.81 -0.07 31.69
N GLU A 139 -10.00 0.78 31.03
CA GLU A 139 -9.01 0.34 30.02
C GLU A 139 -7.63 0.07 30.62
N THR A 140 -7.50 0.16 31.96
CA THR A 140 -6.24 -0.05 32.67
C THR A 140 -6.38 -1.08 33.78
N GLU A 141 -5.28 -1.74 34.13
CA GLU A 141 -5.19 -2.69 35.24
C GLU A 141 -3.94 -2.45 36.07
N GLU A 142 -4.04 -2.76 37.37
CA GLU A 142 -2.90 -2.67 38.28
C GLU A 142 -2.16 -4.01 38.35
N ARG A 143 -0.82 -3.98 38.17
CA ARG A 143 0.07 -5.13 38.29
C ARG A 143 1.29 -4.70 39.10
N GLU A 144 1.58 -5.37 40.22
CA GLU A 144 2.77 -5.13 41.08
C GLU A 144 2.92 -3.67 41.49
N GLY A 145 1.83 -2.98 41.86
CA GLY A 145 1.84 -1.58 42.31
C GLY A 145 2.05 -0.57 41.17
N ARG A 146 1.96 -0.99 39.92
CA ARG A 146 2.01 -0.12 38.75
C ARG A 146 0.78 -0.36 37.88
N ARG A 147 0.37 0.66 37.15
CA ARG A 147 -0.80 0.58 36.29
C ARG A 147 -0.43 0.44 34.82
N PHE A 148 -1.12 -0.43 34.09
CA PHE A 148 -0.84 -0.77 32.71
C PHE A 148 -2.13 -0.71 31.87
N SER A 149 -2.00 -0.36 30.59
CA SER A 149 -3.08 -0.49 29.63
C SER A 149 -3.40 -1.98 29.40
N VAL A 150 -4.66 -2.36 29.50
CA VAL A 150 -5.14 -3.71 29.22
C VAL A 150 -4.86 -4.12 27.77
N LYS A 151 -5.00 -3.15 26.84
CA LYS A 151 -4.90 -3.39 25.40
C LYS A 151 -3.46 -3.56 24.90
N THR A 152 -2.54 -2.73 25.41
CA THR A 152 -1.16 -2.65 24.91
C THR A 152 -0.13 -3.16 25.90
N SER A 153 -0.54 -3.43 27.16
CA SER A 153 0.34 -3.79 28.27
C SER A 153 1.45 -2.75 28.52
N THR A 154 1.19 -1.49 28.19
CA THR A 154 2.13 -0.38 28.43
C THR A 154 1.88 0.25 29.78
N LEU A 155 2.96 0.72 30.42
CA LEU A 155 2.87 1.49 31.65
C LEU A 155 2.06 2.76 31.40
N VAL A 156 1.13 3.07 32.31
CA VAL A 156 0.36 4.32 32.34
C VAL A 156 0.59 5.03 33.64
N GLU A 157 0.66 6.37 33.60
CA GLU A 157 0.84 7.23 34.74
C GLU A 157 -0.33 8.20 34.82
N TRP A 158 -0.75 8.55 36.08
CA TRP A 158 -1.79 9.55 36.28
C TRP A 158 -1.24 10.93 35.97
N VAL A 159 -1.87 11.65 35.05
CA VAL A 159 -1.49 12.98 34.61
C VAL A 159 -2.67 13.92 34.81
N GLU A 160 -2.44 15.06 35.41
CA GLU A 160 -3.39 16.19 35.46
C GLU A 160 -2.75 17.38 34.78
N GLU A 161 -3.37 17.84 33.69
CA GLU A 161 -2.89 19.00 32.94
C GLU A 161 -4.02 19.83 32.36
N GLU A 162 -3.78 21.11 32.14
CA GLU A 162 -4.63 21.94 31.29
C GLU A 162 -4.40 21.54 29.85
N SER A 163 -5.47 21.32 29.12
CA SER A 163 -5.39 20.87 27.73
C SER A 163 -6.54 21.42 26.88
N TYR A 164 -6.28 21.61 25.60
CA TYR A 164 -7.33 21.82 24.61
C TYR A 164 -7.97 20.49 24.27
N PHE A 165 -9.30 20.49 24.17
CA PHE A 165 -10.12 19.33 23.81
C PHE A 165 -10.78 19.56 22.46
N PHE A 166 -10.89 18.49 21.69
CA PHE A 166 -11.74 18.43 20.51
C PHE A 166 -13.09 17.80 20.86
N ARG A 167 -14.17 18.44 20.42
CA ARG A 167 -15.56 18.04 20.68
C ARG A 167 -15.98 16.86 19.78
N LEU A 168 -15.29 15.72 19.92
CA LEU A 168 -15.55 14.52 19.11
C LEU A 168 -16.96 13.98 19.31
N SER A 169 -17.52 14.12 20.51
CA SER A 169 -18.89 13.68 20.82
C SER A 169 -19.96 14.31 19.92
N ALA A 170 -19.72 15.52 19.40
CA ALA A 170 -20.62 16.18 18.45
C ALA A 170 -20.66 15.51 17.07
N TYR A 171 -19.66 14.68 16.76
CA TYR A 171 -19.50 14.03 15.46
C TYR A 171 -20.02 12.59 15.41
N GLU A 172 -20.56 12.04 16.50
CA GLU A 172 -21.11 10.67 16.53
C GLU A 172 -22.17 10.48 15.44
N LYS A 173 -23.25 11.29 15.47
CA LYS A 173 -24.30 11.18 14.46
C LYS A 173 -23.82 11.54 13.04
N PRO A 174 -23.08 12.64 12.80
CA PRO A 174 -22.54 12.94 11.47
C PRO A 174 -21.69 11.81 10.86
N LEU A 175 -20.88 11.15 11.68
CA LEU A 175 -20.05 10.01 11.22
C LEU A 175 -20.91 8.79 10.89
N LEU A 176 -21.89 8.44 11.72
CA LEU A 176 -22.80 7.32 11.45
C LEU A 176 -23.61 7.55 10.18
N ASP A 177 -24.17 8.76 10.00
CA ASP A 177 -24.89 9.13 8.78
C ASP A 177 -23.98 9.04 7.54
N TYR A 178 -22.72 9.47 7.68
CA TYR A 178 -21.75 9.40 6.59
C TYR A 178 -21.40 7.95 6.22
N TYR A 179 -21.16 7.07 7.20
CA TYR A 179 -20.87 5.66 6.94
C TYR A 179 -22.06 4.90 6.35
N GLU A 180 -23.28 5.29 6.68
CA GLU A 180 -24.47 4.72 6.08
C GLU A 180 -24.61 5.12 4.60
N ALA A 181 -24.36 6.40 4.30
CA ALA A 181 -24.38 6.93 2.95
C ALA A 181 -23.21 6.44 2.07
N ASN A 182 -22.09 6.06 2.68
CA ASN A 182 -20.85 5.65 2.00
C ASN A 182 -20.37 4.28 2.56
N PRO A 183 -21.02 3.17 2.17
CA PRO A 183 -20.75 1.86 2.77
C PRO A 183 -19.34 1.31 2.46
N ASP A 184 -18.68 1.84 1.44
CA ASP A 184 -17.32 1.50 1.00
C ASP A 184 -16.25 2.47 1.51
N PHE A 185 -16.61 3.43 2.37
CA PHE A 185 -15.65 4.38 2.95
C PHE A 185 -14.53 3.69 3.73
N ILE A 186 -14.83 2.60 4.45
CA ILE A 186 -13.86 1.79 5.19
C ILE A 186 -13.84 0.39 4.59
N VAL A 187 -12.71 -0.01 4.05
CA VAL A 187 -12.53 -1.33 3.43
C VAL A 187 -11.33 -2.06 4.04
N PRO A 188 -11.42 -3.39 4.23
CA PRO A 188 -12.59 -4.26 4.05
C PRO A 188 -13.65 -4.10 5.15
N ASP A 189 -14.82 -4.68 4.92
CA ASP A 189 -16.05 -4.51 5.75
C ASP A 189 -15.87 -4.90 7.23
N GLN A 190 -14.96 -5.81 7.56
CA GLN A 190 -14.69 -6.16 8.96
C GLN A 190 -14.28 -4.92 9.78
N TYR A 191 -13.40 -4.04 9.25
CA TYR A 191 -12.95 -2.83 9.96
C TYR A 191 -14.03 -1.74 9.98
N ARG A 192 -14.90 -1.71 8.96
CA ARG A 192 -16.09 -0.88 8.96
C ARG A 192 -17.02 -1.29 10.11
N SER A 193 -17.29 -2.58 10.25
CA SER A 193 -18.15 -3.14 11.31
C SER A 193 -17.60 -2.85 12.71
N GLU A 194 -16.28 -2.98 12.91
CA GLU A 194 -15.59 -2.64 14.16
C GLU A 194 -15.71 -1.14 14.47
N THR A 195 -15.47 -0.28 13.47
CA THR A 195 -15.57 1.18 13.60
C THR A 195 -16.99 1.61 13.93
N LEU A 196 -17.99 1.10 13.22
CA LEU A 196 -19.41 1.37 13.50
C LEU A 196 -19.80 0.97 14.92
N SER A 197 -19.35 -0.22 15.37
CA SER A 197 -19.62 -0.70 16.72
C SER A 197 -18.95 0.18 17.77
N PHE A 198 -17.77 0.72 17.49
CA PHE A 198 -17.09 1.67 18.40
C PHE A 198 -17.85 3.00 18.49
N VAL A 199 -18.22 3.61 17.35
CA VAL A 199 -18.93 4.90 17.33
C VAL A 199 -20.30 4.80 18.01
N LYS A 200 -21.05 3.71 17.76
CA LYS A 200 -22.37 3.48 18.38
C LYS A 200 -22.34 3.30 19.91
N ARG A 201 -21.18 3.02 20.49
CA ARG A 201 -21.04 2.98 21.97
C ARG A 201 -20.92 4.36 22.60
N GLY A 202 -20.85 5.41 21.82
CA GLY A 202 -20.72 6.78 22.23
C GLY A 202 -19.29 7.29 22.06
N LEU A 203 -19.14 8.48 21.50
CA LEU A 203 -17.86 9.17 21.36
C LEU A 203 -17.67 10.17 22.52
N LYS A 204 -16.44 10.24 23.04
CA LYS A 204 -16.05 11.20 24.08
C LYS A 204 -15.13 12.25 23.48
N ASP A 205 -15.22 13.48 23.99
CA ASP A 205 -14.27 14.53 23.70
C ASP A 205 -12.89 14.12 24.20
N PHE A 206 -11.83 14.49 23.51
CA PHE A 206 -10.48 14.09 23.88
C PHE A 206 -9.48 15.23 23.76
N SER A 207 -8.41 15.11 24.54
CA SER A 207 -7.34 16.10 24.63
C SER A 207 -6.50 16.12 23.34
N ILE A 208 -6.37 17.30 22.73
CA ILE A 208 -5.63 17.57 21.50
C ILE A 208 -4.43 18.50 21.67
N SER A 209 -3.97 18.74 22.89
CA SER A 209 -2.72 19.46 23.17
C SER A 209 -1.95 18.86 24.32
N ARG A 210 -0.67 19.22 24.45
CA ARG A 210 0.22 18.78 25.52
C ARG A 210 1.04 19.96 26.02
N THR A 211 1.41 19.92 27.32
CA THR A 211 2.30 20.88 27.98
C THR A 211 3.56 20.21 28.55
N THR A 212 3.63 18.88 28.53
CA THR A 212 4.69 18.07 29.15
C THR A 212 5.97 17.96 28.32
N PHE A 213 5.93 18.39 27.06
CA PHE A 213 7.06 18.46 26.14
C PHE A 213 6.87 19.63 25.15
N ASP A 214 7.94 20.01 24.46
CA ASP A 214 7.99 21.16 23.56
C ASP A 214 8.30 20.80 22.09
N TRP A 215 8.66 19.54 21.82
CA TRP A 215 8.90 19.05 20.46
C TRP A 215 7.58 18.76 19.73
N GLY A 216 7.00 19.78 19.12
CA GLY A 216 5.73 19.76 18.43
C GLY A 216 5.37 21.11 17.84
N ILE A 217 4.20 21.20 17.18
CA ILE A 217 3.70 22.45 16.62
C ILE A 217 2.96 23.23 17.72
N PRO A 218 3.35 24.49 18.02
CA PRO A 218 2.69 25.28 19.04
C PRO A 218 1.21 25.57 18.70
N VAL A 219 0.35 25.55 19.73
CA VAL A 219 -1.04 25.96 19.59
C VAL A 219 -1.11 27.46 19.28
N PRO A 220 -1.86 27.90 18.24
CA PRO A 220 -2.03 29.30 17.92
C PRO A 220 -2.55 30.10 19.12
N GLY A 221 -1.86 31.20 19.46
CA GLY A 221 -2.22 32.07 20.59
C GLY A 221 -1.86 31.53 21.98
N ASN A 222 -1.36 30.30 22.10
CA ASN A 222 -0.94 29.72 23.39
C ASN A 222 0.26 28.80 23.26
N ALA A 223 1.45 29.37 23.13
CA ALA A 223 2.70 28.63 22.91
C ALA A 223 3.14 27.72 24.10
N LYS A 224 2.42 27.72 25.23
CA LYS A 224 2.64 26.75 26.32
C LYS A 224 2.20 25.35 25.93
N HIS A 225 1.28 25.25 24.95
CA HIS A 225 0.76 24.00 24.45
C HIS A 225 1.36 23.68 23.08
N VAL A 226 1.72 22.44 22.86
CA VAL A 226 1.95 21.88 21.53
C VAL A 226 0.76 21.04 21.11
N MET A 227 0.47 21.02 19.82
CA MET A 227 -0.63 20.22 19.27
C MET A 227 -0.37 18.73 19.49
N TYR A 228 -1.45 17.99 19.71
CA TYR A 228 -1.40 16.54 19.84
C TYR A 228 -1.00 15.89 18.50
N VAL A 229 -0.19 14.86 18.60
CA VAL A 229 0.43 14.18 17.45
C VAL A 229 -0.57 13.80 16.35
N TRP A 230 -1.79 13.40 16.70
CA TRP A 230 -2.78 13.02 15.68
C TRP A 230 -3.43 14.19 14.95
N VAL A 231 -3.53 15.39 15.54
CA VAL A 231 -3.94 16.59 14.81
C VAL A 231 -2.86 16.96 13.80
N ASP A 232 -1.62 16.86 14.23
CA ASP A 232 -0.42 17.07 13.43
C ASP A 232 -0.33 16.01 12.30
N ALA A 233 -0.20 14.74 12.65
CA ALA A 233 0.01 13.65 11.72
C ALA A 233 -1.09 13.52 10.64
N LEU A 234 -2.37 13.59 11.02
CA LEU A 234 -3.48 13.44 10.07
C LEU A 234 -3.57 14.59 9.07
N THR A 235 -3.18 15.80 9.45
CA THR A 235 -3.15 16.95 8.54
C THR A 235 -2.08 16.79 7.43
N ASN A 236 -1.13 15.88 7.59
CA ASN A 236 -0.11 15.58 6.60
C ASN A 236 -0.70 15.28 5.21
N TYR A 237 -1.79 14.53 5.16
CA TYR A 237 -2.43 14.10 3.92
C TYR A 237 -2.93 15.26 3.04
N ILE A 238 -3.52 16.28 3.65
CA ILE A 238 -4.01 17.44 2.91
C ILE A 238 -2.89 18.45 2.63
N THR A 239 -1.81 18.45 3.44
CA THR A 239 -0.63 19.29 3.19
C THR A 239 -0.01 18.98 1.83
N ALA A 240 0.00 17.72 1.41
CA ALA A 240 0.51 17.30 0.12
C ALA A 240 -0.24 17.91 -1.08
N THR A 241 -1.43 18.45 -0.85
CA THR A 241 -2.29 19.07 -1.86
C THR A 241 -2.30 20.60 -1.78
N ASP A 242 -1.19 21.17 -1.31
CA ASP A 242 -0.96 22.62 -1.18
C ASP A 242 -1.87 23.34 -0.17
N PHE A 243 -2.65 22.61 0.64
CA PHE A 243 -3.50 23.22 1.66
C PHE A 243 -2.70 24.16 2.58
N PRO A 244 -3.21 25.38 2.90
CA PRO A 244 -4.55 25.89 2.63
C PRO A 244 -4.73 26.60 1.28
N ASP A 245 -3.75 26.60 0.38
CA ASP A 245 -3.88 27.23 -0.93
C ASP A 245 -4.74 26.37 -1.88
N THR A 246 -5.99 26.78 -2.05
CA THR A 246 -6.95 26.09 -2.93
C THR A 246 -6.70 26.33 -4.42
N ALA A 247 -5.79 27.25 -4.78
CA ALA A 247 -5.36 27.53 -6.16
C ALA A 247 -4.00 26.89 -6.49
N GLY A 248 -3.38 26.23 -5.53
CA GLY A 248 -2.12 25.52 -5.72
C GLY A 248 -2.21 24.41 -6.77
N PRO A 249 -1.11 24.10 -7.44
CA PRO A 249 -1.08 23.14 -8.56
C PRO A 249 -1.54 21.74 -8.16
N LYS A 250 -1.44 21.37 -6.88
CA LYS A 250 -1.87 20.05 -6.37
C LYS A 250 -3.24 20.08 -5.68
N ALA A 251 -3.89 21.25 -5.54
CA ALA A 251 -5.16 21.37 -4.82
C ALA A 251 -6.28 20.50 -5.43
N HIS A 252 -6.24 20.25 -6.74
CA HIS A 252 -7.22 19.44 -7.45
C HIS A 252 -7.18 17.93 -7.09
N TYR A 253 -6.14 17.44 -6.39
CA TYR A 253 -6.07 16.07 -5.92
C TYR A 253 -6.87 15.82 -4.63
N TRP A 254 -7.22 16.89 -3.88
CA TRP A 254 -8.09 16.72 -2.72
C TRP A 254 -9.58 16.76 -3.11
N PRO A 255 -10.47 15.88 -2.61
CA PRO A 255 -10.21 14.89 -1.56
C PRO A 255 -9.43 13.66 -2.03
N ALA A 256 -8.69 13.04 -1.11
CA ALA A 256 -7.93 11.83 -1.38
C ALA A 256 -8.84 10.69 -1.84
N SER A 257 -8.37 9.90 -2.81
CA SER A 257 -9.06 8.70 -3.27
C SER A 257 -8.97 7.57 -2.24
N ALA A 258 -7.79 7.41 -1.61
CA ALA A 258 -7.60 6.41 -0.56
C ALA A 258 -6.44 6.75 0.38
N HIS A 259 -6.63 6.45 1.67
CA HIS A 259 -5.56 6.30 2.65
C HIS A 259 -5.38 4.82 2.95
N VAL A 260 -4.20 4.26 2.64
CA VAL A 260 -3.83 2.86 2.94
C VAL A 260 -3.12 2.85 4.29
N ILE A 261 -3.65 2.08 5.24
CA ILE A 261 -3.20 2.14 6.64
C ILE A 261 -3.18 0.77 7.32
N GLY A 262 -2.35 0.61 8.34
CA GLY A 262 -2.40 -0.54 9.23
C GLY A 262 -3.63 -0.54 10.14
N LYS A 263 -4.10 -1.73 10.53
CA LYS A 263 -5.31 -1.90 11.35
C LYS A 263 -5.25 -1.26 12.74
N ASP A 264 -4.07 -1.05 13.29
CA ASP A 264 -3.85 -0.45 14.61
C ASP A 264 -4.18 1.05 14.67
N ILE A 265 -4.17 1.72 13.51
CA ILE A 265 -4.47 3.14 13.39
C ILE A 265 -5.82 3.44 12.72
N THR A 266 -6.68 2.41 12.57
CA THR A 266 -8.01 2.55 11.95
C THR A 266 -8.87 3.61 12.65
N ARG A 267 -8.88 3.65 13.99
CA ARG A 267 -9.66 4.63 14.76
C ARG A 267 -9.30 6.07 14.40
N PHE A 268 -8.02 6.37 14.25
CA PHE A 268 -7.55 7.71 13.95
C PHE A 268 -7.94 8.16 12.54
N HIS A 269 -7.87 7.27 11.57
CA HIS A 269 -8.18 7.59 10.17
C HIS A 269 -9.66 7.50 9.81
N ALA A 270 -10.39 6.60 10.46
CA ALA A 270 -11.80 6.40 10.16
C ALA A 270 -12.74 7.25 11.05
N ILE A 271 -12.29 7.73 12.21
CA ILE A 271 -13.11 8.52 13.15
C ILE A 271 -12.54 9.93 13.32
N TYR A 272 -11.29 10.08 13.81
CA TYR A 272 -10.74 11.40 14.15
C TYR A 272 -10.52 12.25 12.89
N TRP A 273 -9.91 11.68 11.86
CA TRP A 273 -9.64 12.41 10.62
C TRP A 273 -10.92 12.93 9.94
N PRO A 274 -11.96 12.12 9.71
CA PRO A 274 -13.23 12.62 9.20
C PRO A 274 -13.87 13.69 10.10
N ALA A 275 -13.82 13.53 11.43
CA ALA A 275 -14.37 14.53 12.36
C ALA A 275 -13.61 15.86 12.27
N PHE A 276 -12.26 15.85 12.19
CA PHE A 276 -11.44 17.05 11.98
C PHE A 276 -11.78 17.75 10.65
N LEU A 277 -11.91 16.97 9.57
CA LEU A 277 -12.28 17.51 8.26
C LEU A 277 -13.68 18.12 8.25
N MET A 278 -14.67 17.44 8.86
CA MET A 278 -16.02 17.97 9.00
C MET A 278 -16.01 19.28 9.81
N SER A 279 -15.27 19.32 10.92
CA SER A 279 -15.10 20.53 11.74
C SER A 279 -14.44 21.66 10.95
N ALA A 280 -13.43 21.36 10.18
CA ALA A 280 -12.74 22.33 9.32
C ALA A 280 -13.52 22.68 8.03
N LYS A 281 -14.69 22.08 7.79
CA LYS A 281 -15.53 22.23 6.58
C LYS A 281 -14.78 21.86 5.31
N LEU A 282 -14.04 20.76 5.36
CA LEU A 282 -13.27 20.20 4.26
C LEU A 282 -13.90 18.89 3.76
N PRO A 283 -13.76 18.57 2.46
CA PRO A 283 -14.21 17.28 1.94
C PRO A 283 -13.46 16.11 2.58
N LEU A 284 -14.16 14.97 2.75
CA LEU A 284 -13.59 13.75 3.29
C LEU A 284 -12.90 12.94 2.19
N PRO A 285 -11.89 12.11 2.53
CA PRO A 285 -11.34 11.12 1.60
C PRO A 285 -12.41 10.12 1.17
N ALA A 286 -12.25 9.52 -0.02
CA ALA A 286 -13.22 8.55 -0.51
C ALA A 286 -13.14 7.22 0.24
N HIS A 287 -11.91 6.74 0.55
CA HIS A 287 -11.73 5.44 1.19
C HIS A 287 -10.62 5.45 2.25
N ILE A 288 -10.85 4.70 3.33
CA ILE A 288 -9.83 4.26 4.29
C ILE A 288 -9.61 2.77 4.05
N VAL A 289 -8.46 2.43 3.51
CA VAL A 289 -8.11 1.06 3.09
C VAL A 289 -7.21 0.44 4.14
N VAL A 290 -7.73 -0.54 4.87
CA VAL A 290 -7.07 -1.09 6.05
C VAL A 290 -6.42 -2.44 5.74
N HIS A 291 -5.14 -2.58 6.06
CA HIS A 291 -4.44 -3.87 5.97
C HIS A 291 -4.11 -4.45 7.36
N GLY A 292 -3.91 -5.77 7.40
CA GLY A 292 -3.50 -6.50 8.61
C GLY A 292 -1.99 -6.44 8.86
N PHE A 293 -1.54 -7.15 9.89
CA PHE A 293 -0.13 -7.28 10.24
C PHE A 293 0.56 -8.42 9.51
N LEU A 294 1.87 -8.27 9.31
CA LEU A 294 2.74 -9.37 8.90
C LEU A 294 3.42 -9.99 10.12
N PHE A 295 3.33 -11.30 10.22
CA PHE A 295 4.01 -12.11 11.23
C PHE A 295 5.16 -12.88 10.61
N ASN A 296 6.26 -13.01 11.35
CA ASN A 296 7.35 -13.91 11.00
C ASN A 296 7.16 -15.23 11.75
N LYS A 297 7.01 -16.36 11.03
CA LYS A 297 6.76 -17.69 11.60
C LYS A 297 5.58 -17.72 12.58
N GLY A 298 4.52 -16.96 12.31
CA GLY A 298 3.35 -16.87 13.19
C GLY A 298 3.51 -15.96 14.41
N GLU A 299 4.68 -15.36 14.62
CA GLU A 299 4.95 -14.47 15.76
C GLU A 299 4.99 -13.00 15.30
N LYS A 300 4.46 -12.11 16.15
CA LYS A 300 4.57 -10.66 15.92
C LYS A 300 6.05 -10.26 15.99
N MET A 301 6.52 -9.59 14.93
CA MET A 301 7.88 -9.08 14.90
C MET A 301 8.08 -7.98 15.93
N SER A 302 9.13 -8.13 16.75
CA SER A 302 9.51 -7.17 17.77
C SER A 302 11.04 -7.09 17.90
N LYS A 303 11.56 -5.87 18.10
CA LYS A 303 13.00 -5.69 18.38
C LYS A 303 13.44 -6.41 19.66
N SER A 304 12.53 -6.54 20.64
CA SER A 304 12.81 -7.23 21.91
C SER A 304 12.91 -8.75 21.76
N THR A 305 12.28 -9.34 20.77
CA THR A 305 12.34 -10.79 20.47
C THR A 305 13.41 -11.15 19.46
N GLY A 306 14.03 -10.15 18.81
CA GLY A 306 15.09 -10.36 17.81
C GLY A 306 14.62 -11.03 16.51
N ASN A 307 13.30 -11.11 16.27
CA ASN A 307 12.71 -11.77 15.10
C ASN A 307 12.32 -10.79 13.97
N VAL A 308 12.81 -9.55 14.01
CA VAL A 308 12.57 -8.54 12.98
C VAL A 308 13.39 -8.91 11.74
N VAL A 309 12.69 -9.12 10.62
CA VAL A 309 13.30 -9.34 9.30
C VAL A 309 13.34 -8.02 8.56
N GLY A 310 14.51 -7.64 8.06
CA GLY A 310 14.71 -6.48 7.21
C GLY A 310 14.15 -6.73 5.79
N HIS A 311 13.62 -5.69 5.18
CA HIS A 311 13.21 -5.78 3.77
C HIS A 311 14.41 -6.01 2.84
N THR A 312 15.58 -5.47 3.16
CA THR A 312 16.83 -5.66 2.43
C THR A 312 17.26 -7.13 2.39
N ASP A 313 17.19 -7.82 3.53
CA ASP A 313 17.57 -9.24 3.62
C ASP A 313 16.70 -10.11 2.69
N LEU A 314 15.40 -9.80 2.61
CA LEU A 314 14.47 -10.50 1.71
C LEU A 314 14.78 -10.18 0.24
N ILE A 315 15.05 -8.93 -0.10
CA ILE A 315 15.38 -8.52 -1.47
C ILE A 315 16.69 -9.15 -1.94
N GLU A 316 17.71 -9.14 -1.10
CA GLU A 316 19.01 -9.75 -1.43
C GLU A 316 18.89 -11.25 -1.64
N ARG A 317 18.08 -11.93 -0.84
CA ARG A 317 17.93 -13.39 -0.90
C ARG A 317 17.02 -13.86 -2.04
N TYR A 318 15.90 -13.19 -2.28
CA TYR A 318 14.85 -13.68 -3.19
C TYR A 318 14.67 -12.83 -4.45
N GLY A 319 15.25 -11.64 -4.48
CA GLY A 319 15.02 -10.64 -5.52
C GLY A 319 13.77 -9.79 -5.28
N LEU A 320 13.83 -8.54 -5.72
CA LEU A 320 12.80 -7.54 -5.42
C LEU A 320 11.40 -7.94 -5.90
N ASP A 321 11.27 -8.31 -7.18
CA ASP A 321 9.95 -8.61 -7.76
C ASP A 321 9.31 -9.87 -7.16
N ALA A 322 10.13 -10.85 -6.75
CA ALA A 322 9.64 -12.03 -6.06
C ALA A 322 9.09 -11.69 -4.66
N VAL A 323 9.77 -10.78 -3.94
CA VAL A 323 9.30 -10.27 -2.64
C VAL A 323 8.01 -9.48 -2.81
N ARG A 324 7.92 -8.57 -3.79
CA ARG A 324 6.71 -7.81 -4.10
C ARG A 324 5.54 -8.74 -4.44
N TYR A 325 5.78 -9.71 -5.31
CA TYR A 325 4.81 -10.73 -5.68
C TYR A 325 4.30 -11.51 -4.47
N PHE A 326 5.22 -12.05 -3.67
CA PHE A 326 4.90 -12.85 -2.50
C PHE A 326 4.02 -12.09 -1.50
N MET A 327 4.39 -10.84 -1.19
CA MET A 327 3.64 -10.00 -0.25
C MET A 327 2.20 -9.75 -0.69
N MET A 328 1.97 -9.57 -1.99
CA MET A 328 0.62 -9.29 -2.52
C MET A 328 -0.19 -10.56 -2.80
N ARG A 329 0.48 -11.70 -2.93
CA ARG A 329 -0.12 -12.98 -3.29
C ARG A 329 -0.46 -13.85 -2.09
N GLU A 330 0.48 -13.98 -1.15
CA GLU A 330 0.35 -14.89 -0.01
C GLU A 330 -0.50 -14.31 1.11
N VAL A 331 -0.39 -13.01 1.32
CA VAL A 331 -1.12 -12.32 2.39
C VAL A 331 -2.43 -11.76 1.82
N PRO A 332 -3.61 -12.32 2.17
CA PRO A 332 -4.88 -11.74 1.74
C PRO A 332 -4.98 -10.30 2.22
N PHE A 333 -5.03 -9.35 1.28
CA PHE A 333 -5.03 -7.94 1.63
C PHE A 333 -6.23 -7.60 2.52
N GLY A 334 -5.96 -6.91 3.64
CA GLY A 334 -6.95 -6.65 4.69
C GLY A 334 -6.91 -7.63 5.86
N GLN A 335 -6.21 -8.74 5.77
CA GLN A 335 -6.05 -9.73 6.83
C GLN A 335 -4.62 -9.78 7.35
N ASP A 336 -4.44 -10.39 8.52
CA ASP A 336 -3.10 -10.71 9.03
C ASP A 336 -2.49 -11.82 8.17
N GLY A 337 -1.19 -11.72 7.93
CA GLY A 337 -0.44 -12.72 7.18
C GLY A 337 0.83 -13.16 7.90
N SER A 338 1.29 -14.35 7.55
CA SER A 338 2.56 -14.87 8.05
C SER A 338 3.42 -15.32 6.88
N PHE A 339 4.73 -15.20 7.02
CA PHE A 339 5.67 -15.66 6.03
C PHE A 339 6.80 -16.49 6.65
N THR A 340 7.30 -17.42 5.88
CA THR A 340 8.49 -18.22 6.18
C THR A 340 9.34 -18.34 4.92
N HIS A 341 10.58 -18.79 5.06
CA HIS A 341 11.42 -19.11 3.90
C HIS A 341 10.72 -20.11 2.95
N GLU A 342 10.14 -21.16 3.50
CA GLU A 342 9.50 -22.24 2.76
C GLU A 342 8.30 -21.73 1.95
N THR A 343 7.48 -20.85 2.54
CA THR A 343 6.31 -20.28 1.84
C THR A 343 6.74 -19.35 0.71
N ILE A 344 7.79 -18.55 0.90
CA ILE A 344 8.33 -17.67 -0.15
C ILE A 344 8.85 -18.52 -1.31
N VAL A 345 9.71 -19.52 -1.03
CA VAL A 345 10.30 -20.39 -2.05
C VAL A 345 9.24 -21.21 -2.78
N ALA A 346 8.25 -21.73 -2.06
CA ALA A 346 7.14 -22.47 -2.66
C ALA A 346 6.38 -21.60 -3.68
N ARG A 347 6.05 -20.34 -3.33
CA ARG A 347 5.39 -19.41 -4.26
C ARG A 347 6.25 -19.05 -5.45
N MET A 348 7.53 -18.72 -5.23
CA MET A 348 8.46 -18.40 -6.31
C MET A 348 8.56 -19.54 -7.32
N ASN A 349 8.73 -20.76 -6.83
CA ASN A 349 8.94 -21.92 -7.69
C ASN A 349 7.63 -22.37 -8.36
N ALA A 350 6.50 -22.38 -7.66
CA ALA A 350 5.22 -22.79 -8.24
C ALA A 350 4.69 -21.73 -9.23
N ASP A 351 4.43 -20.53 -8.75
CA ASP A 351 3.68 -19.53 -9.51
C ASP A 351 4.57 -18.80 -10.55
N LEU A 352 5.80 -18.41 -10.14
CA LEU A 352 6.65 -17.60 -11.01
C LEU A 352 7.50 -18.48 -11.94
N SER A 353 8.21 -19.48 -11.42
CA SER A 353 9.09 -20.30 -12.24
C SER A 353 8.31 -21.34 -13.08
N ASN A 354 7.49 -22.17 -12.44
CA ASN A 354 6.83 -23.31 -13.10
C ASN A 354 5.60 -22.89 -13.91
N ASP A 355 4.83 -21.89 -13.48
CA ASP A 355 3.64 -21.46 -14.21
C ASP A 355 3.97 -20.40 -15.24
N LEU A 356 4.10 -19.12 -14.86
CA LEU A 356 4.28 -18.01 -15.80
C LEU A 356 5.63 -18.08 -16.52
N GLY A 357 6.71 -18.33 -15.78
CA GLY A 357 8.06 -18.39 -16.33
C GLY A 357 8.23 -19.52 -17.34
N ASN A 358 7.74 -20.72 -17.02
CA ASN A 358 7.80 -21.88 -17.91
C ASN A 358 6.90 -21.68 -19.15
N LEU A 359 5.70 -21.14 -19.01
CA LEU A 359 4.82 -20.82 -20.14
C LEU A 359 5.53 -19.88 -21.12
N ALA A 360 6.05 -18.75 -20.63
CA ALA A 360 6.76 -17.77 -21.45
C ALA A 360 8.01 -18.38 -22.08
N GLN A 361 8.88 -19.05 -21.30
CA GLN A 361 10.12 -19.60 -21.80
C GLN A 361 9.91 -20.69 -22.86
N ARG A 362 8.96 -21.61 -22.65
CA ARG A 362 8.69 -22.70 -23.61
C ARG A 362 8.08 -22.17 -24.90
N SER A 363 7.07 -21.33 -24.83
CA SER A 363 6.41 -20.77 -26.01
C SER A 363 7.36 -19.91 -26.84
N LEU A 364 8.07 -18.98 -26.21
CA LEU A 364 8.99 -18.07 -26.92
C LEU A 364 10.24 -18.79 -27.44
N SER A 365 10.73 -19.83 -26.76
CA SER A 365 11.80 -20.68 -27.30
C SER A 365 11.36 -21.44 -28.54
N MET A 366 10.09 -21.88 -28.61
CA MET A 366 9.54 -22.50 -29.81
C MET A 366 9.38 -21.48 -30.94
N VAL A 367 8.91 -20.27 -30.66
CA VAL A 367 8.86 -19.17 -31.63
C VAL A 367 10.24 -18.88 -32.19
N ASN A 368 11.24 -18.70 -31.34
CA ASN A 368 12.60 -18.42 -31.77
C ASN A 368 13.16 -19.52 -32.71
N LYS A 369 12.96 -20.79 -32.34
CA LYS A 369 13.51 -21.93 -33.08
C LYS A 369 12.75 -22.31 -34.35
N ASN A 370 11.44 -22.03 -34.42
CA ASN A 370 10.57 -22.59 -35.49
C ASN A 370 9.87 -21.54 -36.33
N CYS A 371 9.82 -20.28 -35.88
CA CYS A 371 9.14 -19.18 -36.58
C CYS A 371 10.12 -18.06 -36.97
N GLY A 372 11.41 -18.37 -37.14
CA GLY A 372 12.42 -17.40 -37.60
C GLY A 372 12.69 -16.24 -36.62
N ALA A 373 12.47 -16.44 -35.31
CA ALA A 373 12.60 -15.42 -34.29
C ALA A 373 11.75 -14.15 -34.56
N VAL A 374 10.56 -14.33 -35.10
CA VAL A 374 9.57 -13.26 -35.29
C VAL A 374 8.25 -13.65 -34.66
N VAL A 375 7.36 -12.68 -34.39
CA VAL A 375 5.98 -12.96 -33.99
C VAL A 375 5.32 -13.87 -35.04
N PRO A 376 4.79 -15.06 -34.64
CA PRO A 376 4.25 -16.03 -35.56
C PRO A 376 3.05 -15.47 -36.34
N LYS A 377 2.72 -16.10 -37.46
CA LYS A 377 1.49 -15.79 -38.21
C LYS A 377 0.28 -16.29 -37.45
N CYS A 378 -0.73 -15.46 -37.33
CA CYS A 378 -2.05 -15.83 -36.87
C CYS A 378 -2.86 -16.35 -38.06
N GLY A 379 -3.09 -17.66 -38.13
CA GLY A 379 -4.01 -18.27 -39.10
C GLY A 379 -5.45 -18.28 -38.61
N ASP A 380 -6.27 -19.17 -39.16
CA ASP A 380 -7.66 -19.35 -38.74
C ASP A 380 -7.72 -19.85 -37.28
N LEU A 381 -8.48 -19.14 -36.45
CA LEU A 381 -8.65 -19.44 -35.06
C LEU A 381 -9.67 -20.57 -34.85
N SER A 382 -9.27 -21.63 -34.19
CA SER A 382 -10.17 -22.66 -33.67
C SER A 382 -11.01 -22.13 -32.49
N ASP A 383 -12.02 -22.89 -32.07
CA ASP A 383 -12.84 -22.52 -30.91
C ASP A 383 -12.01 -22.45 -29.61
N ALA A 384 -11.01 -23.32 -29.48
CA ALA A 384 -10.08 -23.27 -28.32
C ALA A 384 -9.23 -21.98 -28.32
N ASP A 385 -8.78 -21.50 -29.49
CA ASP A 385 -8.02 -20.24 -29.58
C ASP A 385 -8.90 -19.05 -29.23
N LYS A 386 -10.11 -19.02 -29.76
CA LYS A 386 -11.10 -17.96 -29.49
C LYS A 386 -11.46 -17.93 -28.00
N ALA A 387 -11.68 -19.10 -27.38
CA ALA A 387 -11.97 -19.19 -25.97
C ALA A 387 -10.80 -18.67 -25.10
N MET A 388 -9.54 -19.05 -25.43
CA MET A 388 -8.36 -18.59 -24.71
C MET A 388 -8.17 -17.06 -24.83
N LEU A 389 -8.31 -16.52 -26.04
CA LEU A 389 -8.20 -15.08 -26.26
C LEU A 389 -9.34 -14.32 -25.58
N ALA A 390 -10.57 -14.81 -25.61
CA ALA A 390 -11.71 -14.18 -24.96
C ALA A 390 -11.53 -14.11 -23.43
N GLN A 391 -11.00 -15.18 -22.83
CA GLN A 391 -10.66 -15.16 -21.40
C GLN A 391 -9.57 -14.15 -21.10
N ALA A 392 -8.53 -14.09 -21.91
CA ALA A 392 -7.45 -13.10 -21.74
C ALA A 392 -7.95 -11.66 -21.90
N ASP A 393 -8.84 -11.41 -22.88
CA ASP A 393 -9.46 -10.09 -23.09
C ASP A 393 -10.30 -9.63 -21.90
N ALA A 394 -11.02 -10.55 -21.26
CA ALA A 394 -11.85 -10.25 -20.10
C ALA A 394 -11.05 -9.92 -18.82
N MET A 395 -9.75 -10.32 -18.74
CA MET A 395 -8.95 -10.14 -17.54
C MET A 395 -8.89 -8.69 -17.06
N LEU A 396 -8.74 -7.73 -17.97
CA LEU A 396 -8.54 -6.33 -17.58
C LEU A 396 -9.73 -5.78 -16.79
N ASP A 397 -10.94 -6.04 -17.25
CA ASP A 397 -12.15 -5.55 -16.57
C ASP A 397 -12.37 -6.26 -15.24
N GLU A 398 -12.10 -7.58 -15.17
CA GLU A 398 -12.16 -8.32 -13.90
C GLU A 398 -11.10 -7.80 -12.90
N VAL A 399 -9.87 -7.55 -13.35
CA VAL A 399 -8.79 -7.02 -12.52
C VAL A 399 -9.10 -5.58 -12.06
N ARG A 400 -9.66 -4.73 -12.94
CA ARG A 400 -10.13 -3.38 -12.57
C ARG A 400 -11.15 -3.43 -11.44
N ALA A 401 -12.17 -4.28 -11.57
CA ALA A 401 -13.19 -4.43 -10.55
C ALA A 401 -12.60 -4.83 -9.18
N GLN A 402 -11.58 -5.70 -9.17
CA GLN A 402 -10.91 -6.06 -7.91
C GLN A 402 -10.04 -4.92 -7.37
N HIS A 403 -9.35 -4.17 -8.22
CA HIS A 403 -8.57 -3.00 -7.79
C HIS A 403 -9.45 -1.85 -7.30
N ASP A 404 -10.60 -1.63 -7.91
CA ASP A 404 -11.59 -0.64 -7.46
C ASP A 404 -12.16 -1.00 -6.08
N ALA A 405 -12.24 -2.29 -5.76
CA ALA A 405 -12.59 -2.80 -4.44
C ALA A 405 -11.39 -2.95 -3.48
N TYR A 406 -10.20 -2.50 -3.85
CA TYR A 406 -8.94 -2.67 -3.10
C TYR A 406 -8.59 -4.12 -2.75
N ALA A 407 -9.10 -5.08 -3.51
CA ALA A 407 -8.91 -6.51 -3.31
C ALA A 407 -7.69 -7.04 -4.09
N ILE A 408 -6.49 -6.56 -3.76
CA ILE A 408 -5.23 -6.80 -4.49
C ILE A 408 -4.99 -8.31 -4.73
N THR A 409 -5.15 -9.14 -3.71
CA THR A 409 -4.93 -10.59 -3.82
C THR A 409 -5.93 -11.24 -4.78
N LYS A 410 -7.20 -10.80 -4.78
CA LYS A 410 -8.22 -11.31 -5.72
C LYS A 410 -7.94 -10.89 -7.16
N ALA A 411 -7.38 -9.69 -7.36
CA ALA A 411 -6.93 -9.25 -8.68
C ALA A 411 -5.83 -10.18 -9.23
N MET A 412 -4.90 -10.59 -8.38
CA MET A 412 -3.88 -11.58 -8.74
C MET A 412 -4.48 -12.96 -9.03
N ASP A 413 -5.53 -13.40 -8.31
CA ASP A 413 -6.23 -14.66 -8.60
C ASP A 413 -6.82 -14.68 -10.02
N VAL A 414 -7.35 -13.55 -10.50
CA VAL A 414 -7.84 -13.42 -11.88
C VAL A 414 -6.70 -13.66 -12.87
N ILE A 415 -5.56 -13.01 -12.68
CA ILE A 415 -4.40 -13.15 -13.58
C ILE A 415 -3.89 -14.58 -13.57
N TRP A 416 -3.68 -15.20 -12.37
CA TRP A 416 -3.14 -16.56 -12.26
C TRP A 416 -4.11 -17.64 -12.76
N ARG A 417 -5.41 -17.40 -12.71
CA ARG A 417 -6.40 -18.25 -13.39
C ARG A 417 -6.16 -18.26 -14.90
N CYS A 418 -5.89 -17.11 -15.50
CA CYS A 418 -5.56 -17.05 -16.93
C CYS A 418 -4.21 -17.71 -17.24
N VAL A 419 -3.19 -17.56 -16.38
CA VAL A 419 -1.89 -18.26 -16.52
C VAL A 419 -2.10 -19.79 -16.55
N ALA A 420 -2.91 -20.31 -15.63
CA ALA A 420 -3.22 -21.74 -15.56
C ALA A 420 -3.95 -22.25 -16.82
N GLU A 421 -4.94 -21.48 -17.33
CA GLU A 421 -5.63 -21.81 -18.58
C GLU A 421 -4.70 -21.75 -19.79
N ALA A 422 -3.81 -20.76 -19.86
CA ALA A 422 -2.83 -20.66 -20.94
C ALA A 422 -1.85 -21.84 -20.94
N ASN A 423 -1.43 -22.32 -19.76
CA ASN A 423 -0.63 -23.55 -19.64
C ASN A 423 -1.41 -24.78 -20.12
N ARG A 424 -2.71 -24.93 -19.76
CA ARG A 424 -3.57 -26.01 -20.22
C ARG A 424 -3.79 -25.97 -21.74
N TYR A 425 -4.07 -24.79 -22.27
CA TYR A 425 -4.21 -24.55 -23.71
C TYR A 425 -2.93 -24.96 -24.44
N PHE A 426 -1.77 -24.43 -24.03
CA PHE A 426 -0.49 -24.71 -24.67
C PHE A 426 -0.15 -26.21 -24.66
N ALA A 427 -0.40 -26.89 -23.52
CA ALA A 427 -0.19 -28.32 -23.40
C ALA A 427 -1.18 -29.13 -24.26
N GLY A 428 -2.46 -28.76 -24.26
CA GLY A 428 -3.50 -29.46 -25.01
C GLY A 428 -3.43 -29.30 -26.53
N GLN A 429 -2.82 -28.18 -27.02
CA GLN A 429 -2.60 -27.96 -28.46
C GLN A 429 -1.32 -28.63 -28.97
N GLU A 430 -0.43 -29.10 -28.11
CA GLU A 430 0.81 -29.83 -28.44
C GLU A 430 1.63 -29.23 -29.60
N PRO A 431 2.00 -27.93 -29.57
CA PRO A 431 2.67 -27.27 -30.69
C PRO A 431 3.97 -27.95 -31.11
N TRP A 432 4.63 -28.68 -30.21
CA TRP A 432 5.84 -29.47 -30.52
C TRP A 432 5.54 -30.64 -31.47
N GLY A 433 4.35 -31.23 -31.41
CA GLY A 433 3.86 -32.25 -32.34
C GLY A 433 3.49 -31.64 -33.68
N LEU A 434 2.75 -30.53 -33.68
CA LEU A 434 2.29 -29.80 -34.85
C LEU A 434 3.42 -29.33 -35.76
N LYS A 435 4.60 -29.09 -35.23
CA LYS A 435 5.78 -28.71 -36.02
C LYS A 435 6.01 -29.61 -37.25
N LYS A 436 5.69 -30.89 -37.15
CA LYS A 436 5.94 -31.88 -38.20
C LYS A 436 4.68 -32.13 -39.07
N THR A 437 3.50 -32.00 -38.50
CA THR A 437 2.23 -32.39 -39.10
C THR A 437 1.45 -31.20 -39.67
N ASP A 438 1.47 -30.06 -38.99
CA ASP A 438 0.78 -28.83 -39.37
C ASP A 438 1.52 -27.59 -38.84
N PRO A 439 2.60 -27.15 -39.53
CA PRO A 439 3.37 -25.97 -39.10
C PRO A 439 2.54 -24.68 -39.04
N ALA A 440 1.54 -24.52 -39.89
CA ALA A 440 0.67 -23.33 -39.90
C ALA A 440 -0.20 -23.28 -38.62
N ARG A 441 -0.73 -24.42 -38.20
CA ARG A 441 -1.44 -24.53 -36.92
C ARG A 441 -0.52 -24.28 -35.72
N MET A 442 0.71 -24.81 -35.77
CA MET A 442 1.72 -24.54 -34.75
C MET A 442 1.97 -23.03 -34.58
N GLU A 443 2.15 -22.30 -35.68
CA GLU A 443 2.34 -20.83 -35.66
C GLU A 443 1.15 -20.14 -35.02
N THR A 444 -0.10 -20.51 -35.35
CA THR A 444 -1.32 -19.95 -34.74
C THR A 444 -1.36 -20.19 -33.23
N VAL A 445 -1.07 -21.41 -32.77
CA VAL A 445 -1.01 -21.74 -31.31
C VAL A 445 0.05 -20.91 -30.59
N LEU A 446 1.23 -20.77 -31.20
CA LEU A 446 2.32 -19.96 -30.65
C LEU A 446 1.96 -18.46 -30.63
N TYR A 447 1.29 -17.96 -31.65
CA TYR A 447 0.77 -16.58 -31.68
C TYR A 447 -0.21 -16.34 -30.54
N VAL A 448 -1.22 -17.18 -30.37
CA VAL A 448 -2.23 -17.07 -29.31
C VAL A 448 -1.57 -17.10 -27.94
N THR A 449 -0.62 -18.02 -27.72
CA THR A 449 0.10 -18.11 -26.45
C THR A 449 0.94 -16.87 -26.18
N ALA A 450 1.68 -16.36 -27.17
CA ALA A 450 2.50 -15.17 -27.04
C ALA A 450 1.63 -13.93 -26.74
N GLU A 451 0.46 -13.84 -27.37
CA GLU A 451 -0.50 -12.76 -27.13
C GLU A 451 -1.06 -12.79 -25.69
N VAL A 452 -1.43 -13.97 -25.19
CA VAL A 452 -1.87 -14.12 -23.79
C VAL A 452 -0.75 -13.75 -22.81
N VAL A 453 0.49 -14.18 -23.07
CA VAL A 453 1.66 -13.81 -22.25
C VAL A 453 1.90 -12.29 -22.27
N ARG A 454 1.70 -11.61 -23.41
CA ARG A 454 1.75 -10.15 -23.49
C ARG A 454 0.72 -9.49 -22.58
N MET A 455 -0.54 -9.95 -22.65
CA MET A 455 -1.63 -9.38 -21.85
C MET A 455 -1.39 -9.59 -20.36
N ILE A 456 -0.92 -10.76 -19.95
CA ILE A 456 -0.48 -11.03 -18.58
C ILE A 456 0.68 -10.09 -18.20
N GLY A 457 1.68 -9.93 -19.08
CA GLY A 457 2.82 -9.03 -18.89
C GLY A 457 2.40 -7.59 -18.62
N ILE A 458 1.38 -7.08 -19.34
CA ILE A 458 0.84 -5.73 -19.11
C ILE A 458 0.20 -5.62 -17.72
N LEU A 459 -0.58 -6.61 -17.28
CA LEU A 459 -1.27 -6.56 -15.98
C LEU A 459 -0.33 -6.73 -14.78
N VAL A 460 0.72 -7.55 -14.90
CA VAL A 460 1.64 -7.78 -13.77
C VAL A 460 2.66 -6.66 -13.54
N GLN A 461 2.69 -5.61 -14.38
CA GLN A 461 3.60 -4.47 -14.21
C GLN A 461 3.43 -3.75 -12.87
N SER A 462 2.21 -3.69 -12.34
CA SER A 462 1.96 -3.06 -11.03
C SER A 462 2.58 -3.86 -9.88
N TYR A 463 2.64 -5.17 -10.00
CA TYR A 463 3.14 -6.08 -8.96
C TYR A 463 4.65 -6.32 -9.08
N MET A 464 5.11 -6.65 -10.29
CA MET A 464 6.49 -7.05 -10.60
C MET A 464 7.06 -6.21 -11.74
N PRO A 465 7.31 -4.90 -11.53
CA PRO A 465 7.61 -3.98 -12.61
C PRO A 465 8.85 -4.34 -13.43
N GLN A 466 9.92 -4.86 -12.80
CA GLN A 466 11.15 -5.21 -13.50
C GLN A 466 11.01 -6.48 -14.34
N SER A 467 10.35 -7.50 -13.79
CA SER A 467 10.13 -8.77 -14.47
C SER A 467 9.10 -8.62 -15.59
N ALA A 468 8.06 -7.84 -15.38
CA ALA A 468 7.08 -7.50 -16.40
C ALA A 468 7.71 -6.73 -17.58
N ALA A 469 8.58 -5.75 -17.30
CA ALA A 469 9.32 -5.04 -18.32
C ALA A 469 10.15 -6.01 -19.19
N LYS A 470 10.91 -6.91 -18.56
CA LYS A 470 11.69 -7.94 -19.29
C LYS A 470 10.79 -8.86 -20.12
N LEU A 471 9.62 -9.25 -19.58
CA LEU A 471 8.65 -10.09 -20.28
C LEU A 471 8.10 -9.40 -21.54
N LEU A 472 7.79 -8.10 -21.43
CA LEU A 472 7.32 -7.31 -22.56
C LEU A 472 8.44 -6.98 -23.55
N ASP A 473 9.69 -6.84 -23.09
CA ASP A 473 10.86 -6.65 -23.96
C ASP A 473 11.11 -7.87 -24.85
N VAL A 474 11.04 -9.10 -24.31
CA VAL A 474 11.23 -10.32 -25.11
C VAL A 474 10.07 -10.58 -26.10
N LEU A 475 8.93 -9.92 -25.90
CA LEU A 475 7.80 -9.89 -26.83
C LEU A 475 7.84 -8.70 -27.80
N ALA A 476 8.91 -7.87 -27.74
CA ALA A 476 9.11 -6.67 -28.52
C ALA A 476 7.92 -5.67 -28.44
N VAL A 477 7.25 -5.62 -27.26
CA VAL A 477 6.16 -4.66 -27.03
C VAL A 477 6.77 -3.27 -26.80
N PRO A 478 6.43 -2.25 -27.61
CA PRO A 478 6.92 -0.89 -27.43
C PRO A 478 6.54 -0.32 -26.05
N ALA A 479 7.38 0.57 -25.49
CA ALA A 479 7.11 1.18 -24.19
C ALA A 479 5.76 1.90 -24.14
N ASP A 480 5.40 2.60 -25.22
CA ASP A 480 4.13 3.34 -25.34
C ASP A 480 2.89 2.45 -25.50
N ASP A 481 3.10 1.14 -25.70
CA ASP A 481 2.03 0.14 -25.86
C ASP A 481 1.89 -0.77 -24.62
N ARG A 482 2.37 -0.32 -23.46
CA ARG A 482 2.37 -1.12 -22.22
C ARG A 482 1.34 -0.65 -21.18
N ASP A 483 0.52 0.34 -21.49
CA ASP A 483 -0.57 0.76 -20.64
C ASP A 483 -1.89 0.02 -20.98
N PHE A 484 -2.92 0.24 -20.19
CA PHE A 484 -4.20 -0.45 -20.40
C PHE A 484 -4.98 0.05 -21.60
N SER A 485 -4.66 1.22 -22.16
CA SER A 485 -5.26 1.68 -23.43
C SER A 485 -4.81 0.82 -24.62
N SER A 486 -3.64 0.20 -24.49
CA SER A 486 -3.04 -0.69 -25.48
C SER A 486 -3.32 -2.18 -25.24
N PHE A 487 -4.09 -2.51 -24.19
CA PHE A 487 -4.36 -3.90 -23.80
C PHE A 487 -4.99 -4.71 -24.96
N GLY A 488 -5.91 -4.13 -25.69
CA GLY A 488 -6.56 -4.74 -26.86
C GLY A 488 -5.74 -4.74 -28.16
N LYS A 489 -4.58 -4.05 -28.21
CA LYS A 489 -3.69 -4.09 -29.39
C LYS A 489 -3.00 -5.45 -29.46
N ARG A 490 -3.14 -6.13 -30.59
CA ARG A 490 -2.53 -7.45 -30.81
C ARG A 490 -1.08 -7.33 -31.27
N LEU A 491 -0.29 -8.38 -31.00
CA LEU A 491 1.05 -8.54 -31.57
C LEU A 491 0.97 -8.56 -33.09
N VAL A 492 1.91 -7.88 -33.75
CA VAL A 492 1.97 -7.81 -35.20
C VAL A 492 2.85 -8.94 -35.72
N SER A 493 2.25 -9.88 -36.49
CA SER A 493 2.97 -10.99 -37.12
C SER A 493 4.17 -10.50 -37.94
N GLY A 494 5.31 -11.17 -37.82
CA GLY A 494 6.54 -10.80 -38.48
C GLY A 494 7.43 -9.80 -37.74
N THR A 495 6.97 -9.24 -36.61
CA THR A 495 7.82 -8.39 -35.75
C THR A 495 9.00 -9.21 -35.20
N PRO A 496 10.26 -8.77 -35.39
CA PRO A 496 11.43 -9.46 -34.86
C PRO A 496 11.40 -9.53 -33.33
N LEU A 497 11.69 -10.70 -32.78
CA LEU A 497 11.74 -10.95 -31.33
C LEU A 497 13.17 -11.18 -30.88
N PRO A 498 13.57 -10.65 -29.72
CA PRO A 498 14.84 -10.98 -29.08
C PRO A 498 14.93 -12.48 -28.74
N VAL A 499 16.15 -12.98 -28.55
CA VAL A 499 16.34 -14.32 -28.01
C VAL A 499 15.75 -14.39 -26.60
N PRO A 500 14.84 -15.33 -26.32
CA PRO A 500 14.18 -15.41 -25.02
C PRO A 500 15.18 -15.82 -23.92
N THR A 501 15.14 -15.09 -22.83
CA THR A 501 15.90 -15.37 -21.62
C THR A 501 14.96 -15.71 -20.48
N PRO A 502 15.34 -16.58 -19.53
CA PRO A 502 14.51 -16.89 -18.37
C PRO A 502 14.21 -15.63 -17.55
N ILE A 503 12.93 -15.33 -17.37
CA ILE A 503 12.46 -14.16 -16.60
C ILE A 503 12.38 -14.50 -15.11
N PHE A 504 11.88 -15.69 -14.79
CA PHE A 504 11.69 -16.19 -13.43
C PHE A 504 12.50 -17.48 -13.22
N PRO A 505 13.79 -17.38 -12.85
CA PRO A 505 14.60 -18.55 -12.57
C PRO A 505 14.07 -19.27 -11.32
N ARG A 506 14.22 -20.60 -11.31
CA ARG A 506 13.90 -21.40 -10.14
C ARG A 506 14.83 -21.01 -8.99
N PHE A 507 14.26 -20.80 -7.82
CA PHE A 507 15.04 -20.62 -6.60
C PHE A 507 15.57 -21.97 -6.13
N VAL A 508 16.88 -22.02 -5.85
CA VAL A 508 17.58 -23.19 -5.31
C VAL A 508 18.40 -22.72 -4.11
N ASP A 509 18.21 -23.34 -2.97
CA ASP A 509 18.99 -23.01 -1.77
C ASP A 509 20.49 -23.28 -1.98
N GLU A 510 21.34 -22.47 -1.34
CA GLU A 510 22.80 -22.66 -1.45
C GLU A 510 23.25 -24.03 -0.96
N ALA A 511 22.57 -24.60 0.04
CA ALA A 511 22.82 -25.95 0.53
C ALA A 511 22.50 -27.05 -0.50
N GLU A 512 21.65 -26.78 -1.51
CA GLU A 512 21.35 -27.72 -2.60
C GLU A 512 22.28 -27.53 -3.82
N LYS A 513 23.12 -26.49 -3.81
CA LYS A 513 24.09 -26.20 -4.89
C LYS A 513 25.43 -26.89 -4.68
N ALA A 514 25.70 -27.47 -3.49
CA ALA A 514 26.89 -28.19 -3.10
C ALA A 514 26.70 -29.72 -3.27
#